data_9ae0f4481b3d06dabafd47b114f2dc89
#
_entry.id   9ae0f4481b3d06dabafd47b114f2dc89
#
_cell.length_a   1.000
_cell.length_b   1.000
_cell.length_c   1.000
_cell.angle_alpha   90.00
_cell.angle_beta   90.00
_cell.angle_gamma   90.00
#
_symmetry.space_group_name_H-M   'P 1'
#
loop_
_entity.id
_entity.type
_entity.pdbx_description
1 polymer ?
#
loop_
_entity_poly.entity_id
_entity_poly.type
_entity_poly.pdbx_seq_one_letter_code
_entity_poly.pdbx_strand_id
1 'polypeptide(L)'
;MPNHALIILALLFGDDDFQKTLMIVNTAGWDTDCNSGNVGCYMGIKNGLEGIQKGADFITPVNDTIYITSARGSETMTDALTESQNIINIRRKLDGLENQSIKNNARYNFEMETSTQGWMID
;
A
#
# COMPACT_ATOMS: atom_id res chain seq x y z
N MET A 1 0.84 17.70 -20.31
CA MET A 1 0.91 16.47 -19.49
C MET A 1 0.17 16.70 -18.19
N PRO A 2 -1.14 16.50 -18.14
CA PRO A 2 -1.94 16.89 -16.97
C PRO A 2 -1.61 16.11 -15.71
N ASN A 3 -1.35 14.80 -15.78
CA ASN A 3 -1.05 13.96 -14.61
C ASN A 3 0.10 14.51 -13.77
N HIS A 4 1.24 14.78 -14.40
CA HIS A 4 2.41 15.29 -13.69
C HIS A 4 2.14 16.66 -13.02
N ALA A 5 1.42 17.53 -13.73
CA ALA A 5 1.06 18.85 -13.20
C ALA A 5 0.10 18.73 -12.00
N LEU A 6 -0.86 17.80 -12.03
CA LEU A 6 -1.79 17.56 -10.93
C LEU A 6 -1.11 16.96 -9.70
N ILE A 7 -0.15 16.05 -9.88
CA ILE A 7 0.66 15.52 -8.78
C ILE A 7 1.43 16.66 -8.11
N ILE A 8 2.13 17.50 -8.90
CA ILE A 8 2.87 18.65 -8.36
C ILE A 8 1.93 19.62 -7.65
N LEU A 9 0.78 19.94 -8.25
CA LEU A 9 -0.23 20.81 -7.65
C LEU A 9 -0.65 20.28 -6.27
N ALA A 10 -0.99 19.01 -6.18
CA ALA A 10 -1.42 18.38 -4.93
C ALA A 10 -0.33 18.44 -3.86
N LEU A 11 0.91 18.14 -4.23
CA LEU A 11 2.05 18.21 -3.31
C LEU A 11 2.33 19.64 -2.82
N LEU A 12 2.16 20.65 -3.67
CA LEU A 12 2.40 22.06 -3.32
C LEU A 12 1.31 22.65 -2.42
N PHE A 13 0.07 22.26 -2.59
CA PHE A 13 -1.09 22.82 -1.88
C PHE A 13 -1.65 21.92 -0.77
N GLY A 14 -1.06 20.74 -0.59
CA GLY A 14 -1.49 19.76 0.40
C GLY A 14 -1.04 20.04 1.84
N ASP A 15 -0.21 21.08 2.07
CA ASP A 15 0.31 21.49 3.39
C ASP A 15 0.99 20.34 4.15
N ASP A 16 1.65 19.45 3.43
CA ASP A 16 2.26 18.24 3.98
C ASP A 16 1.28 17.29 4.73
N ASP A 17 -0.02 17.51 4.58
CA ASP A 17 -1.06 16.65 5.11
C ASP A 17 -1.43 15.57 4.09
N PHE A 18 -1.39 14.30 4.52
CA PHE A 18 -1.66 13.14 3.67
C PHE A 18 -3.06 13.18 3.08
N GLN A 19 -4.07 13.39 3.92
CA GLN A 19 -5.47 13.37 3.48
C GLN A 19 -5.80 14.56 2.59
N LYS A 20 -5.32 15.76 2.97
CA LYS A 20 -5.54 16.97 2.17
C LYS A 20 -4.92 16.84 0.78
N THR A 21 -3.70 16.33 0.70
CA THR A 21 -2.99 16.14 -0.57
C THR A 21 -3.72 15.13 -1.46
N LEU A 22 -4.18 14.01 -0.90
CA LEU A 22 -5.01 13.05 -1.64
C LEU A 22 -6.35 13.66 -2.08
N MET A 23 -7.01 14.44 -1.24
CA MET A 23 -8.27 15.09 -1.58
C MET A 23 -8.11 16.03 -2.78
N ILE A 24 -7.03 16.82 -2.83
CA ILE A 24 -6.75 17.73 -3.94
C ILE A 24 -6.60 16.95 -5.25
N VAL A 25 -5.80 15.90 -5.26
CA VAL A 25 -5.57 15.12 -6.50
C VAL A 25 -6.80 14.34 -6.92
N ASN A 26 -7.57 13.79 -5.98
CA ASN A 26 -8.80 13.05 -6.27
C ASN A 26 -9.92 13.92 -6.82
N THR A 27 -10.01 15.17 -6.37
CA THR A 27 -11.05 16.09 -6.83
C THR A 27 -10.68 16.85 -8.11
N ALA A 28 -9.45 16.68 -8.59
CA ALA A 28 -9.00 17.31 -9.84
C ALA A 28 -9.70 16.79 -11.12
N GLY A 29 -10.38 15.64 -11.04
CA GLY A 29 -11.20 15.10 -12.12
C GLY A 29 -10.42 14.54 -13.31
N TRP A 30 -9.14 14.27 -13.19
CA TRP A 30 -8.29 13.72 -14.25
C TRP A 30 -7.38 12.62 -13.72
N ASP A 31 -7.53 11.39 -14.26
CA ASP A 31 -6.72 10.22 -13.97
C ASP A 31 -6.49 10.05 -12.45
N THR A 32 -7.58 10.13 -11.72
CA THR A 32 -7.57 10.30 -10.27
C THR A 32 -7.02 9.10 -9.53
N ASP A 33 -7.24 7.90 -10.04
CA ASP A 33 -6.74 6.63 -9.49
C ASP A 33 -5.20 6.56 -9.56
N CYS A 34 -4.62 6.74 -10.76
CA CYS A 34 -3.17 6.72 -10.95
C CYS A 34 -2.48 7.86 -10.20
N ASN A 35 -3.03 9.07 -10.30
CA ASN A 35 -2.46 10.24 -9.63
C ASN A 35 -2.52 10.10 -8.10
N SER A 36 -3.61 9.57 -7.56
CA SER A 36 -3.74 9.31 -6.12
C SER A 36 -2.81 8.22 -5.63
N GLY A 37 -2.60 7.17 -6.42
CA GLY A 37 -1.62 6.13 -6.12
C GLY A 37 -0.20 6.72 -6.01
N ASN A 38 0.19 7.56 -6.96
CA ASN A 38 1.49 8.22 -6.95
C ASN A 38 1.64 9.18 -5.75
N VAL A 39 0.65 10.05 -5.54
CA VAL A 39 0.67 11.02 -4.43
C VAL A 39 0.65 10.31 -3.09
N GLY A 40 -0.19 9.27 -2.94
CA GLY A 40 -0.26 8.46 -1.73
C GLY A 40 1.07 7.79 -1.40
N CYS A 41 1.78 7.28 -2.40
CA CYS A 41 3.12 6.71 -2.24
C CYS A 41 4.12 7.76 -1.74
N TYR A 42 4.20 8.93 -2.37
CA TYR A 42 5.11 10.01 -1.94
C TYR A 42 4.80 10.50 -0.53
N MET A 43 3.54 10.75 -0.24
CA MET A 43 3.13 11.24 1.07
C MET A 43 3.27 10.18 2.16
N GLY A 44 3.07 8.90 1.83
CA GLY A 44 3.31 7.80 2.74
C GLY A 44 4.77 7.65 3.13
N ILE A 45 5.68 7.78 2.15
CA ILE A 45 7.13 7.80 2.42
C ILE A 45 7.51 9.01 3.28
N LYS A 46 6.93 10.17 3.00
CA LYS A 46 7.24 11.41 3.72
C LYS A 46 6.74 11.40 5.16
N ASN A 47 5.50 10.99 5.38
CA ASN A 47 4.79 11.16 6.64
C ASN A 47 4.78 9.89 7.51
N GLY A 48 5.17 8.75 6.93
CA GLY A 48 5.13 7.45 7.61
C GLY A 48 3.71 6.99 7.98
N LEU A 49 3.62 5.89 8.69
CA LEU A 49 2.33 5.31 9.10
C LEU A 49 1.50 6.26 9.96
N GLU A 50 2.14 6.99 10.87
CA GLU A 50 1.43 7.97 11.71
C GLU A 50 0.74 9.06 10.89
N GLY A 51 1.39 9.54 9.83
CA GLY A 51 0.80 10.55 8.94
C GLY A 51 -0.38 10.02 8.13
N ILE A 52 -0.28 8.77 7.65
CA ILE A 52 -1.36 8.10 6.91
C ILE A 52 -2.59 7.89 7.80
N GLN A 53 -2.38 7.54 9.07
CA GLN A 53 -3.45 7.20 10.02
C GLN A 53 -4.12 8.41 10.68
N LYS A 54 -3.62 9.63 10.47
CA LYS A 54 -4.21 10.85 11.07
C LYS A 54 -5.56 11.24 10.49
N GLY A 55 -5.91 10.78 9.31
CA GLY A 55 -7.10 11.19 8.59
C GLY A 55 -8.16 10.10 8.49
N ALA A 56 -8.70 9.94 7.29
CA ALA A 56 -9.68 8.91 7.00
C ALA A 56 -9.07 7.51 7.18
N ASP A 57 -9.91 6.58 7.60
CA ASP A 57 -9.55 5.17 7.66
C ASP A 57 -9.60 4.55 6.26
N PHE A 58 -8.46 4.25 5.70
CA PHE A 58 -8.31 3.61 4.38
C PHE A 58 -8.20 2.08 4.47
N ILE A 59 -8.09 1.52 5.67
CA ILE A 59 -7.85 0.09 5.91
C ILE A 59 -9.17 -0.65 6.12
N THR A 60 -9.98 -0.20 7.07
CA THR A 60 -11.24 -0.88 7.46
C THR A 60 -12.20 -1.10 6.28
N PRO A 61 -12.45 -0.12 5.36
CA PRO A 61 -13.39 -0.32 4.27
C PRO A 61 -13.01 -1.43 3.30
N VAL A 62 -11.70 -1.73 3.17
CA VAL A 62 -11.18 -2.78 2.28
C VAL A 62 -10.67 -3.99 3.06
N ASN A 63 -10.80 -3.98 4.40
CA ASN A 63 -10.32 -5.03 5.30
C ASN A 63 -8.83 -5.39 5.05
N ASP A 64 -8.01 -4.38 4.73
CA ASP A 64 -6.59 -4.53 4.34
C ASP A 64 -6.37 -5.62 3.27
N THR A 65 -7.34 -5.79 2.38
CA THR A 65 -7.34 -6.86 1.38
C THR A 65 -7.14 -6.29 -0.01
N ILE A 66 -6.23 -6.88 -0.75
CA ILE A 66 -5.95 -6.54 -2.16
C ILE A 66 -6.30 -7.77 -3.01
N TYR A 67 -7.10 -7.54 -4.05
CA TYR A 67 -7.35 -8.55 -5.08
C TYR A 67 -6.43 -8.28 -6.26
N ILE A 68 -5.61 -9.25 -6.60
CA ILE A 68 -4.67 -9.16 -7.72
C ILE A 68 -4.94 -10.25 -8.74
N THR A 69 -4.66 -9.93 -10.01
CA THR A 69 -4.63 -10.94 -11.06
C THR A 69 -3.26 -11.60 -11.06
N SER A 70 -3.21 -12.88 -10.75
CA SER A 70 -1.98 -13.64 -10.67
C SER A 70 -1.95 -14.73 -11.74
N ALA A 71 -0.78 -14.99 -12.31
CA ALA A 71 -0.54 -16.14 -13.18
C ALA A 71 -0.69 -17.47 -12.42
N ARG A 72 -0.56 -17.43 -11.10
CA ARG A 72 -0.86 -18.54 -10.19
C ARG A 72 -2.27 -18.32 -9.65
N GLY A 73 -3.25 -19.02 -10.18
CA GLY A 73 -4.67 -18.81 -9.87
C GLY A 73 -5.06 -18.91 -8.39
N SER A 74 -4.16 -19.35 -7.52
CA SER A 74 -4.33 -19.42 -6.07
C SER A 74 -3.82 -18.17 -5.31
N GLU A 75 -3.05 -17.30 -5.96
CA GLU A 75 -2.50 -16.09 -5.37
C GLU A 75 -3.27 -14.86 -5.84
N THR A 76 -4.58 -14.83 -5.63
CA THR A 76 -5.46 -13.74 -6.10
C THR A 76 -5.83 -12.76 -5.00
N MET A 77 -5.53 -13.08 -3.75
CA MET A 77 -5.85 -12.26 -2.59
C MET A 77 -4.60 -12.08 -1.74
N THR A 78 -4.28 -10.83 -1.41
CA THR A 78 -3.11 -10.46 -0.63
C THR A 78 -3.41 -9.22 0.21
N ASP A 79 -2.41 -8.68 0.88
CA ASP A 79 -2.47 -7.48 1.68
C ASP A 79 -1.24 -6.58 1.45
N ALA A 80 -1.31 -5.32 1.90
CA ALA A 80 -0.26 -4.35 1.68
C ALA A 80 1.07 -4.74 2.36
N LEU A 81 1.01 -5.38 3.52
CA LEU A 81 2.18 -5.81 4.26
C LEU A 81 2.91 -6.94 3.54
N THR A 82 2.16 -7.95 3.10
CA THR A 82 2.68 -9.09 2.33
C THR A 82 3.36 -8.63 1.05
N GLU A 83 2.71 -7.76 0.27
CA GLU A 83 3.29 -7.28 -0.98
C GLU A 83 4.50 -6.37 -0.74
N SER A 84 4.49 -5.55 0.29
CA SER A 84 5.66 -4.76 0.67
C SER A 84 6.85 -5.65 1.03
N GLN A 85 6.62 -6.73 1.77
CA GLN A 85 7.66 -7.69 2.13
C GLN A 85 8.20 -8.43 0.90
N ASN A 86 7.32 -8.80 -0.03
CA ASN A 86 7.72 -9.43 -1.27
C ASN A 86 8.67 -8.52 -2.08
N ILE A 87 8.34 -7.24 -2.21
CA ILE A 87 9.17 -6.26 -2.90
C ILE A 87 10.53 -6.09 -2.20
N ILE A 88 10.54 -5.98 -0.87
CA ILE A 88 11.77 -5.89 -0.07
C ILE A 88 12.64 -7.13 -0.29
N ASN A 89 12.05 -8.31 -0.26
CA ASN A 89 12.79 -9.57 -0.44
C ASN A 89 13.34 -9.74 -1.85
N ILE A 90 12.61 -9.27 -2.88
CA ILE A 90 13.14 -9.23 -4.26
C ILE A 90 14.39 -8.35 -4.29
N ARG A 91 14.35 -7.16 -3.70
CA ARG A 91 15.52 -6.27 -3.65
C ARG A 91 16.68 -6.91 -2.88
N ARG A 92 16.43 -7.48 -1.71
CA ARG A 92 17.45 -8.18 -0.92
C ARG A 92 18.12 -9.31 -1.72
N LYS A 93 17.33 -10.10 -2.43
CA LYS A 93 17.82 -11.17 -3.28
C LYS A 93 18.72 -10.66 -4.41
N LEU A 94 18.38 -9.53 -5.04
CA LEU A 94 19.22 -8.89 -6.06
C LEU A 94 20.56 -8.41 -5.48
N ASP A 95 20.58 -8.02 -4.20
CA ASP A 95 21.79 -7.61 -3.48
C ASP A 95 22.56 -8.79 -2.85
N GLY A 96 22.14 -10.04 -3.11
CA GLY A 96 22.77 -11.23 -2.53
C GLY A 96 22.53 -11.43 -1.04
N LEU A 97 21.50 -10.79 -0.48
CA LEU A 97 21.11 -10.88 0.93
C LEU A 97 20.01 -11.93 1.12
N GLU A 98 19.97 -12.54 2.30
CA GLU A 98 18.91 -13.47 2.67
C GLU A 98 17.56 -12.75 2.81
N ASN A 99 16.47 -13.49 2.57
CA ASN A 99 15.12 -12.97 2.76
C ASN A 99 14.88 -12.58 4.23
N GLN A 100 14.12 -11.52 4.41
CA GLN A 100 13.65 -11.10 5.72
C GLN A 100 12.18 -11.49 5.87
N SER A 101 11.83 -12.14 6.97
CA SER A 101 10.44 -12.40 7.33
C SER A 101 9.95 -11.33 8.29
N ILE A 102 8.78 -10.77 8.02
CA ILE A 102 8.06 -9.99 9.04
C ILE A 102 7.53 -11.01 10.04
N LYS A 103 8.02 -10.91 11.27
CA LYS A 103 7.38 -11.62 12.39
C LYS A 103 6.04 -10.92 12.64
N ASN A 104 4.97 -11.43 12.04
CA ASN A 104 3.64 -11.07 12.47
C ASN A 104 3.45 -11.63 13.90
N ASN A 105 2.73 -10.92 14.75
CA ASN A 105 2.38 -11.40 16.10
C ASN A 105 1.31 -12.50 16.07
N ALA A 106 1.12 -13.15 14.93
CA ALA A 106 0.19 -14.24 14.79
C ALA A 106 0.62 -15.41 15.68
N ARG A 107 -0.30 -15.91 16.49
CA ARG A 107 -0.09 -17.06 17.37
C ARG A 107 0.25 -18.33 16.58
N TYR A 108 -0.25 -18.41 15.35
CA TYR A 108 0.02 -19.48 14.39
C TYR A 108 0.27 -18.86 13.03
N ASN A 109 1.38 -19.19 12.41
CA ASN A 109 1.67 -18.82 11.03
C ASN A 109 1.65 -20.09 10.17
N PHE A 110 0.71 -20.16 9.24
CA PHE A 110 0.62 -21.25 8.29
C PHE A 110 1.22 -20.75 6.96
N GLU A 111 2.43 -21.16 6.68
CA GLU A 111 3.04 -20.94 5.37
C GLU A 111 2.39 -21.91 4.35
N MET A 112 1.23 -21.52 3.86
CA MET A 112 0.59 -22.23 2.75
C MET A 112 0.82 -21.41 1.48
N GLU A 113 1.44 -22.01 0.49
CA GLU A 113 1.75 -21.36 -0.80
C GLU A 113 0.50 -20.83 -1.54
N THR A 114 -0.69 -21.13 -1.08
CA THR A 114 -1.94 -20.90 -1.80
C THR A 114 -3.08 -20.31 -0.97
N SER A 115 -2.86 -19.93 0.28
CA SER A 115 -3.95 -19.46 1.13
C SER A 115 -3.57 -18.16 1.86
N THR A 116 -4.33 -17.11 1.61
CA THR A 116 -4.32 -15.86 2.38
C THR A 116 -5.31 -15.90 3.54
N GLN A 117 -5.74 -17.06 3.97
CA GLN A 117 -6.70 -17.21 5.06
C GLN A 117 -6.02 -16.95 6.41
N GLY A 118 -6.28 -15.79 6.96
CA GLY A 118 -6.04 -15.54 8.37
C GLY A 118 -7.17 -16.12 9.22
N TRP A 119 -6.82 -16.93 10.22
CA TRP A 119 -7.75 -17.35 11.25
C TRP A 119 -7.63 -16.35 12.42
N MET A 120 -8.71 -15.64 12.71
CA MET A 120 -8.85 -14.92 13.96
C MET A 120 -9.59 -15.81 14.96
N ILE A 121 -9.08 -15.89 16.16
CA ILE A 121 -9.76 -16.51 17.31
C ILE A 121 -10.28 -15.35 18.13
N ASP A 122 -11.61 -15.30 18.30
CA ASP A 122 -12.25 -14.37 19.24
C ASP A 122 -11.85 -14.68 20.70
#